data_477fe85ba1c6a92a8d76dc001ae5be4d
#
_entry.id   477fe85ba1c6a92a8d76dc001ae5be4d
#
_cell.length_a   1.000
_cell.length_b   1.000
_cell.length_c   1.000
_cell.angle_alpha   90.00
_cell.angle_beta   90.00
_cell.angle_gamma   90.00
#
_symmetry.space_group_name_H-M   'P 1'
#
loop_
_entity.id
_entity.type
_entity.pdbx_description
1 polymer ?
#
loop_
_entity_poly.entity_id
_entity_poly.type
_entity_poly.pdbx_seq_one_letter_code
_entity_poly.pdbx_strand_id
1 'polypeptide(L)'
;MKTWKKIVVMLCTGLIVACHDSNNTDEPVIETKPLLPKKELRGVWMATVWGLDWPRGDYNAETQKAKYIEYMDLFASNNINAVFVQVRGMADSYYESPYEPWSKYITGVAGKKPDYDVLRFMIDEAHKRGISFHAWLNPYRIATRAKKTDNFPDLDAKIPVALTRDYSNIRVYNPALPEVRQRINNIVKDLITKYDVDGVHLDDYFYPDLPADESLNDSAEFKANVKKNTKGEYEMSLADFRRNNVNLAIKGIHDVIQATRPEVVFSISPAGNNDNNYNHLYADVLKWSREGWAEAIIPQLYSPMGSGKTNFNHRLHWWAQFTYNNALFVGYGIYRFDPASTEASYQTSEDLAKQFAFASTMRKVQGSVLYSALNMLENKTDIMAVLREVYKNPAVLPYLGKAKAVLPASPTGLQISGSELKWTGPANAYFAVYRSNGAGKTATVIAVTREMKQTLPQKGTYFVTAVSKKDNAESEPSQEISYK
;
A
#
# COMPACT_ATOMS: atom_id res chain seq x y z
N MET A 1 56.27 -15.52 43.68
CA MET A 1 57.35 -14.51 43.43
C MET A 1 57.14 -13.97 42.03
N LYS A 2 56.53 -12.93 41.93
CA LYS A 2 56.73 -11.54 41.45
C LYS A 2 57.88 -11.36 40.44
N THR A 3 57.55 -10.90 39.24
CA THR A 3 58.27 -9.80 38.59
C THR A 3 57.44 -9.09 37.53
N TRP A 4 57.19 -7.84 37.80
CA TRP A 4 56.67 -6.84 36.90
C TRP A 4 57.67 -6.43 35.84
N LYS A 5 57.32 -6.34 34.57
CA LYS A 5 58.14 -5.60 33.59
C LYS A 5 57.36 -4.32 33.19
N LYS A 6 58.04 -3.20 33.53
CA LYS A 6 57.62 -1.84 33.13
C LYS A 6 57.89 -1.67 31.63
N ILE A 7 56.91 -1.20 30.92
CA ILE A 7 57.03 -0.72 29.53
C ILE A 7 57.20 0.79 29.60
N VAL A 8 58.35 1.28 29.13
CA VAL A 8 58.69 2.70 28.97
C VAL A 8 58.00 3.19 27.66
N VAL A 9 57.14 4.21 27.79
CA VAL A 9 56.56 4.94 26.62
C VAL A 9 57.57 6.07 26.28
N MET A 10 58.12 5.97 25.09
CA MET A 10 59.03 6.99 24.53
C MET A 10 58.14 8.00 23.76
N LEU A 11 58.01 9.22 24.28
CA LEU A 11 57.39 10.34 23.58
C LEU A 11 58.35 10.86 22.50
N CYS A 12 57.97 10.65 21.22
CA CYS A 12 58.57 11.42 20.12
C CYS A 12 57.73 12.65 19.87
N THR A 13 58.23 13.81 20.28
CA THR A 13 57.69 15.13 19.90
C THR A 13 58.15 15.44 18.48
N GLY A 14 57.31 15.19 17.52
CA GLY A 14 57.46 15.72 16.16
C GLY A 14 56.71 17.06 16.02
N LEU A 15 57.47 18.14 15.88
CA LEU A 15 56.92 19.43 15.45
C LEU A 15 56.41 19.32 14.00
N ILE A 16 55.11 19.28 13.83
CA ILE A 16 54.47 19.52 12.53
C ILE A 16 54.12 21.00 12.51
N VAL A 17 54.81 21.75 11.66
CA VAL A 17 54.40 23.13 11.27
C VAL A 17 53.19 22.95 10.36
N ALA A 18 52.00 23.13 10.91
CA ALA A 18 50.79 23.24 10.13
C ALA A 18 50.72 24.63 9.56
N CYS A 19 50.85 24.76 8.24
CA CYS A 19 50.39 25.93 7.51
C CYS A 19 48.87 26.02 7.71
N HIS A 20 48.48 27.01 8.44
CA HIS A 20 47.05 27.33 8.68
C HIS A 20 46.56 28.15 7.47
N ASP A 21 45.96 27.47 6.49
CA ASP A 21 45.11 28.14 5.52
C ASP A 21 43.77 28.43 6.22
N SER A 22 43.71 29.60 6.84
CA SER A 22 42.50 30.19 7.38
C SER A 22 41.72 30.88 6.27
N ASN A 23 40.86 30.12 5.58
CA ASN A 23 39.74 30.67 4.84
C ASN A 23 38.69 29.57 4.56
N ASN A 24 38.11 29.03 5.63
CA ASN A 24 36.82 28.35 5.55
C ASN A 24 35.92 28.99 6.58
N THR A 25 35.44 30.18 6.27
CA THR A 25 34.23 30.68 6.88
C THR A 25 33.10 29.86 6.29
N ASP A 26 32.65 28.83 6.98
CA ASP A 26 31.33 28.24 6.77
C ASP A 26 30.30 29.38 7.04
N GLU A 27 30.10 30.24 6.04
CA GLU A 27 28.92 31.09 6.05
C GLU A 27 27.71 30.17 6.14
N PRO A 28 26.79 30.42 7.09
CA PRO A 28 25.57 29.61 7.19
C PRO A 28 24.88 29.69 5.84
N VAL A 29 24.65 28.53 5.20
CA VAL A 29 23.89 28.44 3.95
C VAL A 29 22.50 29.00 4.26
N ILE A 30 22.27 30.25 3.88
CA ILE A 30 20.94 30.87 4.02
C ILE A 30 20.05 30.12 3.01
N GLU A 31 19.22 29.23 3.50
CA GLU A 31 18.20 28.58 2.68
C GLU A 31 17.28 29.66 2.12
N THR A 32 17.33 29.84 0.80
CA THR A 32 16.55 30.87 0.12
C THR A 32 15.16 30.38 -0.28
N LYS A 33 14.87 29.09 -0.10
CA LYS A 33 13.60 28.44 -0.48
C LYS A 33 12.87 27.90 0.76
N PRO A 34 11.53 27.79 0.70
CA PRO A 34 10.78 27.06 1.71
C PRO A 34 11.10 25.55 1.66
N LEU A 35 11.08 24.90 2.82
CA LEU A 35 11.24 23.44 2.93
C LEU A 35 9.91 22.74 2.60
N LEU A 36 9.97 21.64 1.85
CA LEU A 36 8.79 20.82 1.61
C LEU A 36 8.50 19.94 2.83
N PRO A 37 7.21 19.73 3.18
CA PRO A 37 6.83 18.85 4.28
C PRO A 37 7.10 17.38 3.95
N LYS A 38 7.08 16.52 5.00
CA LYS A 38 7.19 15.08 4.84
C LYS A 38 6.08 14.56 3.93
N LYS A 39 6.46 13.76 2.94
CA LYS A 39 5.53 13.03 2.08
C LYS A 39 5.00 11.80 2.80
N GLU A 40 3.73 11.48 2.60
CA GLU A 40 3.06 10.43 3.34
C GLU A 40 1.91 9.82 2.55
N LEU A 41 1.87 8.48 2.46
CA LEU A 41 0.69 7.78 1.98
C LEU A 41 -0.33 7.65 3.13
N ARG A 42 -1.56 8.01 2.88
CA ARG A 42 -2.71 7.91 3.79
C ARG A 42 -3.81 7.14 3.09
N GLY A 43 -3.81 5.84 3.27
CA GLY A 43 -4.65 4.92 2.54
C GLY A 43 -5.81 4.38 3.36
N VAL A 44 -6.83 3.89 2.64
CA VAL A 44 -7.95 3.14 3.22
C VAL A 44 -8.21 1.90 2.38
N TRP A 45 -8.35 0.73 3.00
CA TRP A 45 -8.87 -0.46 2.34
C TRP A 45 -10.39 -0.44 2.29
N MET A 46 -10.93 -0.75 1.10
CA MET A 46 -12.36 -0.96 0.86
C MET A 46 -12.57 -2.41 0.41
N ALA A 47 -13.03 -3.26 1.30
CA ALA A 47 -13.31 -4.66 1.03
C ALA A 47 -14.67 -4.83 0.35
N THR A 48 -14.69 -5.55 -0.76
CA THR A 48 -15.93 -5.85 -1.50
C THR A 48 -16.34 -7.31 -1.38
N VAL A 49 -15.43 -8.19 -0.95
CA VAL A 49 -15.75 -9.59 -0.65
C VAL A 49 -16.91 -9.64 0.36
N TRP A 50 -17.89 -10.48 0.10
CA TRP A 50 -19.16 -10.55 0.87
C TRP A 50 -19.94 -9.22 0.93
N GLY A 51 -19.57 -8.22 0.13
CA GLY A 51 -20.15 -6.89 0.18
C GLY A 51 -19.83 -6.12 1.46
N LEU A 52 -18.68 -6.38 2.11
CA LEU A 52 -18.35 -5.87 3.44
C LEU A 52 -18.42 -4.35 3.57
N ASP A 53 -17.59 -3.62 2.85
CA ASP A 53 -17.61 -2.16 2.88
C ASP A 53 -18.51 -1.60 1.79
N TRP A 54 -18.49 -2.19 0.60
CA TRP A 54 -19.27 -1.79 -0.56
C TRP A 54 -19.55 -3.02 -1.45
N PRO A 55 -20.74 -3.16 -2.03
CA PRO A 55 -21.93 -2.28 -1.96
C PRO A 55 -22.91 -2.64 -0.82
N ARG A 56 -22.57 -3.55 0.09
CA ARG A 56 -23.35 -3.90 1.30
C ARG A 56 -24.75 -4.46 1.00
N GLY A 57 -24.87 -5.27 -0.06
CA GLY A 57 -26.13 -5.89 -0.46
C GLY A 57 -27.08 -4.95 -1.21
N ASP A 58 -26.63 -3.76 -1.56
CA ASP A 58 -27.36 -2.86 -2.45
C ASP A 58 -27.05 -3.19 -3.91
N TYR A 59 -28.06 -3.46 -4.69
CA TYR A 59 -27.94 -3.86 -6.10
C TYR A 59 -28.45 -2.79 -7.08
N ASN A 60 -28.82 -1.61 -6.59
CA ASN A 60 -29.23 -0.48 -7.41
C ASN A 60 -28.01 0.38 -7.79
N ALA A 61 -27.82 0.62 -9.09
CA ALA A 61 -26.66 1.32 -9.60
C ALA A 61 -26.51 2.75 -9.04
N GLU A 62 -27.62 3.50 -8.91
CA GLU A 62 -27.55 4.89 -8.46
C GLU A 62 -27.23 5.00 -6.96
N THR A 63 -27.79 4.11 -6.13
CA THR A 63 -27.48 4.10 -4.70
C THR A 63 -26.07 3.56 -4.44
N GLN A 64 -25.58 2.60 -5.24
CA GLN A 64 -24.18 2.15 -5.21
C GLN A 64 -23.21 3.29 -5.51
N LYS A 65 -23.47 4.05 -6.58
CA LYS A 65 -22.68 5.22 -6.95
C LYS A 65 -22.70 6.30 -5.86
N ALA A 66 -23.88 6.64 -5.35
CA ALA A 66 -24.03 7.62 -4.28
C ALA A 66 -23.25 7.21 -3.02
N LYS A 67 -23.31 5.93 -2.64
CA LYS A 67 -22.57 5.39 -1.49
C LYS A 67 -21.06 5.44 -1.70
N TYR A 68 -20.58 5.13 -2.89
CA TYR A 68 -19.14 5.24 -3.19
C TYR A 68 -18.67 6.69 -3.16
N ILE A 69 -19.45 7.62 -3.68
CA ILE A 69 -19.18 9.07 -3.60
C ILE A 69 -19.09 9.53 -2.14
N GLU A 70 -20.03 9.08 -1.27
CA GLU A 70 -20.00 9.39 0.17
C GLU A 70 -18.65 8.95 0.82
N TYR A 71 -18.15 7.76 0.50
CA TYR A 71 -16.83 7.33 0.97
C TYR A 71 -15.72 8.22 0.45
N MET A 72 -15.73 8.56 -0.85
CA MET A 72 -14.68 9.40 -1.44
C MET A 72 -14.69 10.82 -0.86
N ASP A 73 -15.86 11.38 -0.56
CA ASP A 73 -16.00 12.68 0.10
C ASP A 73 -15.50 12.63 1.55
N LEU A 74 -15.83 11.55 2.29
CA LEU A 74 -15.31 11.31 3.62
C LEU A 74 -13.78 11.22 3.61
N PHE A 75 -13.19 10.50 2.65
CA PHE A 75 -11.74 10.35 2.55
C PHE A 75 -11.07 11.68 2.21
N ALA A 76 -11.55 12.40 1.21
CA ALA A 76 -11.01 13.69 0.81
C ALA A 76 -11.07 14.72 1.95
N SER A 77 -12.20 14.81 2.67
CA SER A 77 -12.36 15.74 3.79
C SER A 77 -11.47 15.43 5.00
N ASN A 78 -10.89 14.22 5.06
CA ASN A 78 -9.96 13.80 6.10
C ASN A 78 -8.52 13.61 5.58
N ASN A 79 -8.19 14.23 4.44
CA ASN A 79 -6.84 14.22 3.86
C ASN A 79 -6.28 12.82 3.57
N ILE A 80 -7.15 11.84 3.28
CA ILE A 80 -6.79 10.55 2.71
C ILE A 80 -6.42 10.77 1.24
N ASN A 81 -5.31 10.18 0.79
CA ASN A 81 -4.77 10.36 -0.56
C ASN A 81 -4.62 9.05 -1.37
N ALA A 82 -5.04 7.91 -0.80
CA ALA A 82 -5.07 6.64 -1.51
C ALA A 82 -6.24 5.77 -1.04
N VAL A 83 -6.85 5.02 -1.97
CA VAL A 83 -7.84 3.98 -1.68
C VAL A 83 -7.41 2.65 -2.30
N PHE A 84 -7.53 1.56 -1.53
CA PHE A 84 -7.25 0.19 -1.96
C PHE A 84 -8.57 -0.55 -2.06
N VAL A 85 -9.15 -0.58 -3.26
CA VAL A 85 -10.47 -1.20 -3.49
C VAL A 85 -10.31 -2.63 -3.94
N GLN A 86 -10.96 -3.57 -3.26
CA GLN A 86 -10.92 -4.98 -3.61
C GLN A 86 -11.75 -5.23 -4.88
N VAL A 87 -11.10 -5.23 -6.06
CA VAL A 87 -11.74 -5.42 -7.36
C VAL A 87 -11.81 -6.88 -7.79
N ARG A 88 -11.18 -7.78 -6.99
CA ARG A 88 -11.18 -9.22 -7.17
C ARG A 88 -11.06 -9.91 -5.81
N GLY A 89 -12.19 -10.29 -5.24
CA GLY A 89 -12.25 -10.91 -3.91
C GLY A 89 -12.26 -12.44 -3.91
N MET A 90 -12.92 -13.08 -4.89
CA MET A 90 -13.17 -14.53 -4.96
C MET A 90 -13.21 -15.07 -6.40
N ALA A 91 -12.15 -14.90 -7.17
CA ALA A 91 -12.12 -15.24 -8.59
C ALA A 91 -13.34 -14.68 -9.35
N ASP A 92 -13.75 -13.50 -8.96
CA ASP A 92 -14.81 -12.68 -9.52
C ASP A 92 -14.26 -11.29 -9.83
N SER A 93 -14.96 -10.49 -10.61
CA SER A 93 -14.43 -9.23 -11.10
C SER A 93 -15.43 -8.10 -10.95
N TYR A 94 -14.93 -6.90 -10.65
CA TYR A 94 -15.67 -5.63 -10.64
C TYR A 94 -15.54 -4.86 -11.97
N TYR A 95 -15.02 -5.55 -13.00
CA TYR A 95 -14.89 -5.04 -14.37
C TYR A 95 -15.08 -6.17 -15.38
N GLU A 96 -15.23 -5.86 -16.66
CA GLU A 96 -15.38 -6.88 -17.70
C GLU A 96 -14.06 -7.61 -17.96
N SER A 97 -13.94 -8.79 -17.36
CA SER A 97 -12.77 -9.66 -17.47
C SER A 97 -13.03 -10.84 -18.40
N PRO A 98 -12.08 -11.21 -19.30
CA PRO A 98 -12.17 -12.44 -20.08
C PRO A 98 -11.90 -13.69 -19.24
N TYR A 99 -11.33 -13.52 -18.04
CA TYR A 99 -10.90 -14.61 -17.19
C TYR A 99 -11.90 -14.97 -16.09
N GLU A 100 -12.71 -14.03 -15.61
CA GLU A 100 -13.55 -14.21 -14.43
C GLU A 100 -14.94 -13.60 -14.62
N PRO A 101 -15.98 -14.15 -13.95
CA PRO A 101 -17.32 -13.63 -14.02
C PRO A 101 -17.42 -12.29 -13.27
N TRP A 102 -18.44 -11.51 -13.59
CA TRP A 102 -18.85 -10.38 -12.76
C TRP A 102 -19.23 -10.83 -11.35
N SER A 103 -18.79 -10.07 -10.36
CA SER A 103 -19.10 -10.36 -8.96
C SER A 103 -20.62 -10.29 -8.70
N LYS A 104 -21.13 -11.30 -8.00
CA LYS A 104 -22.54 -11.32 -7.57
C LYS A 104 -22.88 -10.16 -6.63
N TYR A 105 -21.91 -9.59 -5.97
CA TYR A 105 -22.12 -8.51 -5.01
C TYR A 105 -22.51 -7.19 -5.68
N ILE A 106 -22.29 -7.04 -7.00
CA ILE A 106 -22.69 -5.86 -7.76
C ILE A 106 -24.20 -5.90 -8.12
N THR A 107 -24.68 -7.06 -8.56
CA THR A 107 -26.04 -7.19 -9.14
C THR A 107 -26.94 -8.16 -8.40
N GLY A 108 -26.46 -8.81 -7.36
CA GLY A 108 -27.12 -9.92 -6.67
C GLY A 108 -26.99 -11.27 -7.38
N VAL A 109 -26.49 -11.29 -8.65
CA VAL A 109 -26.39 -12.50 -9.48
C VAL A 109 -24.98 -12.64 -10.03
N ALA A 110 -24.35 -13.80 -9.80
CA ALA A 110 -23.01 -14.10 -10.31
C ALA A 110 -22.99 -14.06 -11.87
N GLY A 111 -21.96 -13.48 -12.43
CA GLY A 111 -21.77 -13.36 -13.88
C GLY A 111 -22.65 -12.33 -14.58
N LYS A 112 -23.66 -11.77 -13.92
CA LYS A 112 -24.53 -10.74 -14.51
C LYS A 112 -23.77 -9.41 -14.62
N LYS A 113 -23.65 -8.91 -15.87
CA LYS A 113 -23.06 -7.60 -16.16
C LYS A 113 -23.92 -6.48 -15.56
N PRO A 114 -23.34 -5.51 -14.84
CA PRO A 114 -24.03 -4.32 -14.39
C PRO A 114 -24.29 -3.34 -15.55
N ASP A 115 -25.20 -2.37 -15.31
CA ASP A 115 -25.58 -1.37 -16.31
C ASP A 115 -24.56 -0.24 -16.50
N TYR A 116 -23.47 -0.24 -15.73
CA TYR A 116 -22.40 0.75 -15.81
C TYR A 116 -21.03 0.09 -15.61
N ASP A 117 -19.97 0.77 -16.05
CA ASP A 117 -18.58 0.36 -15.80
C ASP A 117 -18.20 0.73 -14.37
N VAL A 118 -18.32 -0.24 -13.45
CA VAL A 118 -18.15 -0.06 -12.01
C VAL A 118 -16.73 0.42 -11.69
N LEU A 119 -15.73 -0.24 -12.27
CA LEU A 119 -14.33 0.09 -11.96
C LEU A 119 -13.94 1.44 -12.52
N ARG A 120 -14.37 1.78 -13.75
CA ARG A 120 -14.13 3.11 -14.33
C ARG A 120 -14.71 4.20 -13.46
N PHE A 121 -15.98 4.03 -13.05
CA PHE A 121 -16.64 4.98 -12.16
C PHE A 121 -15.88 5.18 -10.84
N MET A 122 -15.43 4.08 -10.22
CA MET A 122 -14.69 4.16 -8.96
C MET A 122 -13.36 4.89 -9.09
N ILE A 123 -12.61 4.62 -10.16
CA ILE A 123 -11.35 5.30 -10.45
C ILE A 123 -11.58 6.78 -10.69
N ASP A 124 -12.54 7.14 -11.54
CA ASP A 124 -12.83 8.53 -11.88
C ASP A 124 -13.24 9.35 -10.65
N GLU A 125 -14.08 8.81 -9.76
CA GLU A 125 -14.49 9.49 -8.53
C GLU A 125 -13.36 9.66 -7.51
N ALA A 126 -12.44 8.68 -7.41
CA ALA A 126 -11.24 8.82 -6.60
C ALA A 126 -10.31 9.91 -7.19
N HIS A 127 -10.04 9.84 -8.47
CA HIS A 127 -9.17 10.78 -9.18
C HIS A 127 -9.66 12.22 -9.17
N LYS A 128 -10.98 12.46 -9.27
CA LYS A 128 -11.58 13.80 -9.12
C LYS A 128 -11.22 14.47 -7.80
N ARG A 129 -10.97 13.68 -6.76
CA ARG A 129 -10.63 14.17 -5.41
C ARG A 129 -9.12 14.11 -5.10
N GLY A 130 -8.28 13.82 -6.11
CA GLY A 130 -6.84 13.66 -5.92
C GLY A 130 -6.44 12.41 -5.13
N ILE A 131 -7.35 11.42 -5.02
CA ILE A 131 -7.11 10.14 -4.33
C ILE A 131 -6.57 9.13 -5.34
N SER A 132 -5.43 8.52 -5.03
CA SER A 132 -4.81 7.45 -5.80
C SER A 132 -5.63 6.16 -5.66
N PHE A 133 -5.89 5.45 -6.77
CA PHE A 133 -6.70 4.24 -6.79
C PHE A 133 -5.83 2.99 -6.96
N HIS A 134 -5.79 2.14 -5.94
CA HIS A 134 -5.08 0.86 -5.96
C HIS A 134 -6.07 -0.29 -6.08
N ALA A 135 -5.96 -1.06 -7.16
CA ALA A 135 -6.79 -2.25 -7.38
C ALA A 135 -6.28 -3.40 -6.51
N TRP A 136 -7.06 -3.79 -5.51
CA TRP A 136 -6.72 -4.91 -4.62
C TRP A 136 -7.30 -6.22 -5.15
N LEU A 137 -6.42 -7.21 -5.32
CA LEU A 137 -6.75 -8.56 -5.77
C LEU A 137 -6.36 -9.59 -4.70
N ASN A 138 -7.26 -10.53 -4.42
CA ASN A 138 -6.87 -11.78 -3.77
C ASN A 138 -6.42 -12.76 -4.87
N PRO A 139 -5.19 -13.32 -4.85
CA PRO A 139 -4.69 -14.06 -6.01
C PRO A 139 -5.31 -15.46 -6.18
N TYR A 140 -5.73 -16.13 -5.10
CA TYR A 140 -6.05 -17.55 -5.18
C TYR A 140 -7.46 -17.95 -4.77
N ARG A 141 -8.13 -17.18 -3.91
CA ARG A 141 -9.44 -17.53 -3.37
C ARG A 141 -10.52 -17.53 -4.47
N ILE A 142 -11.28 -18.64 -4.54
CA ILE A 142 -12.40 -18.81 -5.49
C ILE A 142 -13.73 -18.74 -4.75
N ALA A 143 -13.87 -19.50 -3.66
CA ALA A 143 -15.10 -19.55 -2.89
C ALA A 143 -14.82 -19.99 -1.45
N THR A 144 -15.75 -19.65 -0.55
CA THR A 144 -15.77 -20.16 0.83
C THR A 144 -17.11 -20.80 1.11
N ARG A 145 -17.15 -21.71 2.11
CA ARG A 145 -18.39 -22.29 2.67
C ARG A 145 -18.34 -22.25 4.18
N ALA A 146 -19.50 -22.10 4.80
CA ALA A 146 -19.59 -21.97 6.25
C ALA A 146 -19.36 -23.29 6.99
N LYS A 147 -19.82 -24.40 6.40
CA LYS A 147 -19.68 -25.75 6.95
C LYS A 147 -19.05 -26.69 5.93
N LYS A 148 -18.27 -27.66 6.39
CA LYS A 148 -17.64 -28.70 5.57
C LYS A 148 -18.68 -29.52 4.78
N THR A 149 -19.90 -29.62 5.29
CA THR A 149 -21.02 -30.34 4.66
C THR A 149 -21.74 -29.52 3.59
N ASP A 150 -21.52 -28.22 3.51
CA ASP A 150 -22.14 -27.38 2.48
C ASP A 150 -21.45 -27.60 1.14
N ASN A 151 -22.18 -27.43 0.04
CA ASN A 151 -21.57 -27.42 -1.28
C ASN A 151 -20.90 -26.07 -1.56
N PHE A 152 -19.77 -26.10 -2.25
CA PHE A 152 -19.28 -24.86 -2.88
C PHE A 152 -20.23 -24.44 -4.00
N PRO A 153 -20.31 -23.12 -4.30
CA PRO A 153 -20.98 -22.66 -5.51
C PRO A 153 -20.40 -23.34 -6.76
N ASP A 154 -21.24 -23.55 -7.77
CA ASP A 154 -20.78 -24.02 -9.07
C ASP A 154 -19.73 -23.05 -9.64
N LEU A 155 -18.76 -23.60 -10.34
CA LEU A 155 -17.74 -22.80 -11.02
C LEU A 155 -18.33 -22.16 -12.27
N ASP A 156 -18.07 -20.89 -12.48
CA ASP A 156 -18.32 -20.24 -13.76
C ASP A 156 -17.48 -20.88 -14.88
N ALA A 157 -18.01 -20.93 -16.10
CA ALA A 157 -17.34 -21.52 -17.27
C ALA A 157 -15.96 -20.89 -17.56
N LYS A 158 -15.72 -19.66 -17.13
CA LYS A 158 -14.43 -18.98 -17.23
C LYS A 158 -13.36 -19.53 -16.26
N ILE A 159 -13.75 -20.33 -15.26
CA ILE A 159 -12.85 -20.87 -14.24
C ILE A 159 -12.56 -22.35 -14.53
N PRO A 160 -11.38 -22.71 -15.06
CA PRO A 160 -11.05 -24.09 -15.37
C PRO A 160 -10.95 -24.93 -14.09
N VAL A 161 -11.79 -25.95 -13.96
CA VAL A 161 -11.83 -26.86 -12.80
C VAL A 161 -10.47 -27.50 -12.49
N ALA A 162 -9.69 -27.83 -13.54
CA ALA A 162 -8.37 -28.43 -13.40
C ALA A 162 -7.36 -27.55 -12.63
N LEU A 163 -7.60 -26.24 -12.57
CA LEU A 163 -6.75 -25.29 -11.86
C LEU A 163 -7.13 -25.12 -10.39
N THR A 164 -8.20 -25.76 -9.92
CA THR A 164 -8.78 -25.54 -8.60
C THR A 164 -8.41 -26.66 -7.61
N ARG A 165 -8.48 -26.32 -6.32
CA ARG A 165 -8.42 -27.27 -5.19
C ARG A 165 -9.48 -26.89 -4.16
N ASP A 166 -10.20 -27.93 -3.69
CA ASP A 166 -11.17 -27.80 -2.62
C ASP A 166 -10.59 -28.30 -1.30
N TYR A 167 -10.82 -27.50 -0.26
CA TYR A 167 -10.55 -27.83 1.13
C TYR A 167 -11.84 -27.76 1.96
N SER A 168 -11.76 -28.01 3.25
CA SER A 168 -12.95 -28.09 4.11
C SER A 168 -13.84 -26.84 4.09
N ASN A 169 -13.24 -25.66 4.00
CA ASN A 169 -13.94 -24.37 4.10
C ASN A 169 -13.66 -23.41 2.94
N ILE A 170 -12.71 -23.76 2.06
CA ILE A 170 -12.26 -22.86 0.99
C ILE A 170 -11.94 -23.62 -0.30
N ARG A 171 -12.34 -23.06 -1.42
CA ARG A 171 -11.89 -23.43 -2.76
C ARG A 171 -10.90 -22.38 -3.26
N VAL A 172 -9.76 -22.83 -3.77
CA VAL A 172 -8.71 -21.92 -4.26
C VAL A 172 -8.21 -22.36 -5.65
N TYR A 173 -7.60 -21.47 -6.39
CA TYR A 173 -6.66 -21.86 -7.44
C TYR A 173 -5.45 -22.52 -6.79
N ASN A 174 -4.95 -23.62 -7.37
CA ASN A 174 -3.78 -24.34 -6.84
C ASN A 174 -2.49 -23.54 -7.11
N PRO A 175 -1.83 -22.96 -6.08
CA PRO A 175 -0.63 -22.15 -6.28
C PRO A 175 0.56 -22.93 -6.87
N ALA A 176 0.55 -24.27 -6.76
CA ALA A 176 1.60 -25.12 -7.28
C ALA A 176 1.62 -25.20 -8.82
N LEU A 177 0.52 -24.83 -9.50
CA LEU A 177 0.39 -24.94 -10.94
C LEU A 177 0.97 -23.72 -11.67
N PRO A 178 1.85 -23.89 -12.65
CA PRO A 178 2.34 -22.80 -13.51
C PRO A 178 1.22 -22.07 -14.25
N GLU A 179 0.18 -22.78 -14.67
CA GLU A 179 -0.99 -22.25 -15.38
C GLU A 179 -1.79 -21.28 -14.51
N VAL A 180 -1.84 -21.52 -13.19
CA VAL A 180 -2.45 -20.60 -12.23
C VAL A 180 -1.66 -19.29 -12.16
N ARG A 181 -0.33 -19.36 -12.08
CA ARG A 181 0.53 -18.17 -12.10
C ARG A 181 0.37 -17.36 -13.39
N GLN A 182 0.35 -18.06 -14.54
CA GLN A 182 0.11 -17.40 -15.83
C GLN A 182 -1.26 -16.74 -15.89
N ARG A 183 -2.30 -17.40 -15.35
CA ARG A 183 -3.65 -16.83 -15.28
C ARG A 183 -3.68 -15.53 -14.46
N ILE A 184 -3.04 -15.52 -13.29
CA ILE A 184 -2.97 -14.32 -12.43
C ILE A 184 -2.23 -13.20 -13.16
N ASN A 185 -1.12 -13.50 -13.83
CA ASN A 185 -0.36 -12.53 -14.63
C ASN A 185 -1.23 -11.93 -15.75
N ASN A 186 -2.02 -12.76 -16.43
CA ASN A 186 -2.92 -12.31 -17.48
C ASN A 186 -4.06 -11.42 -16.93
N ILE A 187 -4.60 -11.75 -15.75
CA ILE A 187 -5.62 -10.92 -15.07
C ILE A 187 -5.05 -9.56 -14.72
N VAL A 188 -3.84 -9.50 -14.15
CA VAL A 188 -3.18 -8.23 -13.84
C VAL A 188 -2.90 -7.42 -15.10
N LYS A 189 -2.38 -8.06 -16.16
CA LYS A 189 -2.14 -7.41 -17.45
C LYS A 189 -3.41 -6.83 -18.05
N ASP A 190 -4.50 -7.60 -18.07
CA ASP A 190 -5.80 -7.16 -18.59
C ASP A 190 -6.31 -5.93 -17.81
N LEU A 191 -6.26 -5.98 -16.49
CA LEU A 191 -6.68 -4.90 -15.60
C LEU A 191 -5.92 -3.59 -15.89
N ILE A 192 -4.58 -3.62 -15.82
CA ILE A 192 -3.76 -2.41 -15.97
C ILE A 192 -3.71 -1.88 -17.39
N THR A 193 -4.06 -2.71 -18.39
CA THR A 193 -4.18 -2.26 -19.78
C THR A 193 -5.49 -1.51 -20.03
N LYS A 194 -6.57 -1.92 -19.37
CA LYS A 194 -7.92 -1.37 -19.59
C LYS A 194 -8.23 -0.15 -18.72
N TYR A 195 -7.65 -0.09 -17.52
CA TYR A 195 -8.05 0.87 -16.48
C TYR A 195 -6.85 1.68 -15.97
N ASP A 196 -7.10 2.96 -15.72
CA ASP A 196 -6.10 3.90 -15.21
C ASP A 196 -5.93 3.78 -13.70
N VAL A 197 -5.61 2.56 -13.23
CA VAL A 197 -5.24 2.33 -11.82
C VAL A 197 -3.86 2.88 -11.53
N ASP A 198 -3.67 3.46 -10.35
CA ASP A 198 -2.37 3.94 -9.87
C ASP A 198 -1.55 2.81 -9.23
N GLY A 199 -2.21 1.73 -8.79
CA GLY A 199 -1.53 0.58 -8.21
C GLY A 199 -2.29 -0.73 -8.33
N VAL A 200 -1.55 -1.83 -8.16
CA VAL A 200 -2.03 -3.19 -7.93
C VAL A 200 -1.62 -3.60 -6.52
N HIS A 201 -2.55 -4.17 -5.78
CA HIS A 201 -2.35 -4.55 -4.39
C HIS A 201 -2.75 -6.00 -4.14
N LEU A 202 -1.94 -6.76 -3.39
CA LEU A 202 -2.28 -8.08 -2.89
C LEU A 202 -2.40 -8.07 -1.36
N ASP A 203 -3.32 -8.87 -0.84
CA ASP A 203 -3.43 -9.17 0.59
C ASP A 203 -2.47 -10.31 1.03
N ASP A 204 -2.73 -10.93 2.17
CA ASP A 204 -1.93 -12.02 2.75
C ASP A 204 -2.44 -13.43 2.42
N TYR A 205 -3.47 -13.57 1.59
CA TYR A 205 -4.07 -14.87 1.27
C TYR A 205 -3.34 -15.54 0.09
N PHE A 206 -2.21 -16.21 0.38
CA PHE A 206 -1.44 -17.01 -0.58
C PHE A 206 -1.87 -18.47 -0.53
N TYR A 207 -1.09 -19.37 0.08
CA TYR A 207 -1.64 -20.68 0.41
C TYR A 207 -2.72 -20.53 1.48
N PRO A 208 -3.82 -21.34 1.43
CA PRO A 208 -4.87 -21.23 2.44
C PRO A 208 -4.36 -21.66 3.83
N ASP A 209 -4.77 -20.94 4.84
CA ASP A 209 -4.67 -21.36 6.21
C ASP A 209 -5.81 -22.35 6.48
N LEU A 210 -5.43 -23.59 6.78
CA LEU A 210 -6.37 -24.70 6.94
C LEU A 210 -6.57 -25.06 8.41
N PRO A 211 -7.71 -25.67 8.76
CA PRO A 211 -7.88 -26.27 10.08
C PRO A 211 -6.75 -27.25 10.42
N ALA A 212 -6.46 -27.43 11.72
CA ALA A 212 -5.32 -28.24 12.17
C ALA A 212 -5.37 -29.72 11.78
N ASP A 213 -6.58 -30.23 11.47
CA ASP A 213 -6.83 -31.60 11.01
C ASP A 213 -6.77 -31.75 9.48
N GLU A 214 -6.46 -30.69 8.76
CA GLU A 214 -6.40 -30.70 7.29
C GLU A 214 -5.02 -30.26 6.79
N SER A 215 -4.56 -30.89 5.70
CA SER A 215 -3.27 -30.58 5.06
C SER A 215 -3.43 -30.17 3.62
N LEU A 216 -2.50 -29.35 3.14
CA LEU A 216 -2.41 -28.98 1.73
C LEU A 216 -2.12 -30.22 0.87
N ASN A 217 -2.86 -30.40 -0.22
CA ASN A 217 -2.83 -31.59 -1.08
C ASN A 217 -2.05 -31.38 -2.40
N ASP A 218 -0.88 -30.76 -2.32
CA ASP A 218 -0.01 -30.44 -3.46
C ASP A 218 1.25 -31.32 -3.58
N SER A 219 1.27 -32.45 -2.87
CA SER A 219 2.42 -33.37 -2.90
C SER A 219 2.64 -34.07 -4.25
N ALA A 220 1.60 -34.21 -5.09
CA ALA A 220 1.75 -34.71 -6.44
C ALA A 220 2.54 -33.74 -7.33
N GLU A 221 2.19 -32.45 -7.28
CA GLU A 221 2.88 -31.37 -7.97
C GLU A 221 4.33 -31.24 -7.50
N PHE A 222 4.57 -31.35 -6.19
CA PHE A 222 5.91 -31.39 -5.64
C PHE A 222 6.75 -32.50 -6.22
N LYS A 223 6.25 -33.76 -6.22
CA LYS A 223 6.94 -34.91 -6.76
C LYS A 223 7.20 -34.81 -8.27
N ALA A 224 6.29 -34.19 -9.00
CA ALA A 224 6.40 -34.02 -10.45
C ALA A 224 7.41 -32.92 -10.85
N ASN A 225 7.58 -31.89 -10.03
CA ASN A 225 8.34 -30.69 -10.40
C ASN A 225 9.69 -30.55 -9.67
N VAL A 226 9.93 -31.26 -8.56
CA VAL A 226 11.19 -31.21 -7.83
C VAL A 226 12.06 -32.42 -8.17
N LYS A 227 13.27 -32.14 -8.66
CA LYS A 227 14.26 -33.17 -8.99
C LYS A 227 14.79 -33.84 -7.74
N LYS A 228 15.27 -35.05 -7.89
CA LYS A 228 16.05 -35.78 -6.90
C LYS A 228 17.53 -35.71 -7.22
N ASN A 229 18.35 -35.55 -6.18
CA ASN A 229 19.80 -35.62 -6.27
C ASN A 229 20.26 -37.09 -6.51
N THR A 230 21.55 -37.30 -6.64
CA THR A 230 22.18 -38.63 -6.85
C THR A 230 21.94 -39.62 -5.72
N LYS A 231 21.54 -39.17 -4.54
CA LYS A 231 21.20 -39.99 -3.36
C LYS A 231 19.70 -40.32 -3.30
N GLY A 232 18.90 -39.86 -4.26
CA GLY A 232 17.44 -40.05 -4.31
C GLY A 232 16.64 -39.11 -3.43
N GLU A 233 17.28 -38.09 -2.82
CA GLU A 233 16.64 -37.05 -2.00
C GLU A 233 16.17 -35.92 -2.88
N TYR A 234 15.03 -35.28 -2.54
CA TYR A 234 14.55 -34.11 -3.26
C TYR A 234 15.50 -32.91 -3.03
N GLU A 235 15.76 -32.12 -4.09
CA GLU A 235 16.68 -30.96 -4.07
C GLU A 235 16.14 -29.79 -3.23
N MET A 236 14.85 -29.79 -2.88
CA MET A 236 14.25 -28.84 -1.95
C MET A 236 13.14 -29.50 -1.10
N SER A 237 12.82 -28.90 0.03
CA SER A 237 11.71 -29.35 0.86
C SER A 237 10.34 -29.00 0.24
N LEU A 238 9.26 -29.67 0.66
CA LEU A 238 7.90 -29.33 0.26
C LEU A 238 7.53 -27.87 0.66
N ALA A 239 7.99 -27.43 1.82
CA ALA A 239 7.77 -26.03 2.28
C ALA A 239 8.50 -25.03 1.38
N ASP A 240 9.73 -25.34 0.95
CA ASP A 240 10.46 -24.46 0.01
C ASP A 240 9.84 -24.47 -1.38
N PHE A 241 9.32 -25.60 -1.83
CA PHE A 241 8.56 -25.70 -3.07
C PHE A 241 7.33 -24.77 -3.05
N ARG A 242 6.56 -24.77 -1.96
CA ARG A 242 5.41 -23.89 -1.79
C ARG A 242 5.84 -22.41 -1.80
N ARG A 243 6.86 -22.05 -1.03
CA ARG A 243 7.42 -20.68 -1.04
C ARG A 243 7.90 -20.27 -2.44
N ASN A 244 8.57 -21.18 -3.13
CA ASN A 244 9.02 -20.91 -4.50
C ASN A 244 7.86 -20.64 -5.46
N ASN A 245 6.75 -21.37 -5.35
CA ASN A 245 5.56 -21.14 -6.18
C ASN A 245 4.96 -19.73 -5.93
N VAL A 246 4.87 -19.31 -4.67
CA VAL A 246 4.41 -17.94 -4.33
C VAL A 246 5.42 -16.91 -4.82
N ASN A 247 6.71 -17.13 -4.63
CA ASN A 247 7.77 -16.24 -5.13
C ASN A 247 7.69 -16.05 -6.65
N LEU A 248 7.46 -17.12 -7.40
CA LEU A 248 7.29 -17.05 -8.86
C LEU A 248 6.01 -16.30 -9.27
N ALA A 249 4.94 -16.41 -8.50
CA ALA A 249 3.72 -15.62 -8.74
C ALA A 249 3.96 -14.13 -8.51
N ILE A 250 4.56 -13.75 -7.38
CA ILE A 250 4.88 -12.35 -7.07
C ILE A 250 5.84 -11.75 -8.09
N LYS A 251 6.91 -12.48 -8.42
CA LYS A 251 7.85 -12.04 -9.48
C LYS A 251 7.14 -11.89 -10.83
N GLY A 252 6.27 -12.84 -11.20
CA GLY A 252 5.52 -12.79 -12.46
C GLY A 252 4.62 -11.56 -12.54
N ILE A 253 3.93 -11.20 -11.46
CA ILE A 253 3.11 -9.97 -11.39
C ILE A 253 4.01 -8.74 -11.55
N HIS A 254 5.12 -8.67 -10.81
CA HIS A 254 6.10 -7.60 -10.95
C HIS A 254 6.56 -7.45 -12.41
N ASP A 255 7.01 -8.53 -13.04
CA ASP A 255 7.52 -8.52 -14.41
C ASP A 255 6.46 -8.04 -15.41
N VAL A 256 5.20 -8.45 -15.23
CA VAL A 256 4.07 -8.01 -16.06
C VAL A 256 3.80 -6.52 -15.90
N ILE A 257 3.81 -6.01 -14.69
CA ILE A 257 3.62 -4.57 -14.42
C ILE A 257 4.76 -3.78 -15.06
N GLN A 258 6.01 -4.16 -14.83
CA GLN A 258 7.18 -3.48 -15.41
C GLN A 258 7.17 -3.48 -16.95
N ALA A 259 6.68 -4.57 -17.57
CA ALA A 259 6.61 -4.68 -19.02
C ALA A 259 5.41 -3.95 -19.65
N THR A 260 4.32 -3.73 -18.89
CA THR A 260 3.06 -3.21 -19.43
C THR A 260 2.84 -1.74 -19.05
N ARG A 261 2.93 -1.42 -17.75
CA ARG A 261 2.75 -0.07 -17.20
C ARG A 261 3.65 0.10 -15.96
N PRO A 262 4.93 0.42 -16.15
CA PRO A 262 5.92 0.49 -15.07
C PRO A 262 5.65 1.60 -14.04
N GLU A 263 4.71 2.51 -14.32
CA GLU A 263 4.24 3.52 -13.38
C GLU A 263 3.21 2.98 -12.37
N VAL A 264 2.62 1.81 -12.61
CA VAL A 264 1.66 1.20 -11.67
C VAL A 264 2.40 0.65 -10.45
N VAL A 265 2.07 1.13 -9.27
CA VAL A 265 2.68 0.72 -8.00
C VAL A 265 2.23 -0.69 -7.64
N PHE A 266 3.15 -1.61 -7.42
CA PHE A 266 2.83 -2.92 -6.87
C PHE A 266 3.07 -2.92 -5.36
N SER A 267 2.03 -3.24 -4.58
CA SER A 267 2.10 -3.31 -3.12
C SER A 267 1.52 -4.61 -2.58
N ILE A 268 2.00 -5.04 -1.41
CA ILE A 268 1.57 -6.27 -0.76
C ILE A 268 1.34 -5.98 0.72
N SER A 269 0.20 -6.47 1.27
CA SER A 269 -0.09 -6.39 2.69
C SER A 269 -0.01 -7.76 3.36
N PRO A 270 1.18 -8.17 3.82
CA PRO A 270 1.36 -9.44 4.52
C PRO A 270 0.76 -9.40 5.92
N ALA A 271 0.52 -10.59 6.50
CA ALA A 271 0.18 -10.70 7.91
C ALA A 271 1.22 -10.00 8.78
N GLY A 272 0.80 -9.38 9.89
CA GLY A 272 1.70 -8.64 10.78
C GLY A 272 2.79 -9.51 11.44
N ASN A 273 2.58 -10.82 11.53
CA ASN A 273 3.57 -11.80 11.98
C ASN A 273 4.26 -12.47 10.79
N ASN A 274 5.56 -12.21 10.63
CA ASN A 274 6.32 -12.78 9.51
C ASN A 274 6.50 -14.31 9.62
N ASP A 275 6.52 -14.89 10.81
CA ASP A 275 6.59 -16.35 10.94
C ASP A 275 5.34 -17.02 10.36
N ASN A 276 4.17 -16.39 10.52
CA ASN A 276 2.94 -16.84 9.88
C ASN A 276 3.05 -16.75 8.35
N ASN A 277 3.54 -15.61 7.81
CA ASN A 277 3.74 -15.47 6.38
C ASN A 277 4.65 -16.57 5.82
N TYR A 278 5.81 -16.80 6.44
CA TYR A 278 6.82 -17.71 5.95
C TYR A 278 6.45 -19.19 6.10
N ASN A 279 5.89 -19.59 7.25
CA ASN A 279 5.68 -20.99 7.60
C ASN A 279 4.28 -21.51 7.28
N HIS A 280 3.25 -20.66 7.28
CA HIS A 280 1.86 -21.10 7.07
C HIS A 280 1.31 -20.62 5.70
N LEU A 281 1.57 -19.37 5.32
CA LEU A 281 1.12 -18.83 4.05
C LEU A 281 2.15 -19.03 2.91
N TYR A 282 3.33 -19.55 3.25
CA TYR A 282 4.47 -19.76 2.33
C TYR A 282 4.89 -18.51 1.55
N ALA A 283 4.74 -17.36 2.19
CA ALA A 283 5.03 -16.03 1.66
C ALA A 283 6.41 -15.55 2.16
N ASP A 284 7.43 -15.55 1.30
CA ASP A 284 8.77 -15.07 1.61
C ASP A 284 8.89 -13.55 1.37
N VAL A 285 8.19 -12.77 2.22
CA VAL A 285 8.11 -11.32 2.10
C VAL A 285 9.49 -10.66 2.16
N LEU A 286 10.41 -11.21 2.95
CA LEU A 286 11.78 -10.69 3.05
C LEU A 286 12.56 -10.85 1.74
N LYS A 287 12.34 -11.93 1.02
CA LYS A 287 12.89 -12.12 -0.32
C LYS A 287 12.33 -11.07 -1.28
N TRP A 288 11.02 -10.90 -1.32
CA TRP A 288 10.38 -9.92 -2.21
C TRP A 288 10.87 -8.51 -1.94
N SER A 289 11.09 -8.19 -0.67
CA SER A 289 11.64 -6.90 -0.24
C SER A 289 13.10 -6.71 -0.67
N ARG A 290 13.97 -7.72 -0.50
CA ARG A 290 15.37 -7.65 -0.94
C ARG A 290 15.51 -7.53 -2.45
N GLU A 291 14.73 -8.33 -3.18
CA GLU A 291 14.72 -8.32 -4.66
C GLU A 291 13.98 -7.09 -5.24
N GLY A 292 13.24 -6.36 -4.39
CA GLY A 292 12.48 -5.19 -4.82
C GLY A 292 11.37 -5.52 -5.80
N TRP A 293 10.68 -6.67 -5.64
CA TRP A 293 9.58 -7.07 -6.52
C TRP A 293 8.28 -6.30 -6.24
N ALA A 294 8.17 -5.64 -5.11
CA ALA A 294 7.08 -4.72 -4.81
C ALA A 294 7.64 -3.34 -4.46
N GLU A 295 6.93 -2.25 -4.76
CA GLU A 295 7.31 -0.89 -4.38
C GLU A 295 6.99 -0.60 -2.92
N ALA A 296 5.96 -1.25 -2.35
CA ALA A 296 5.55 -1.06 -0.96
C ALA A 296 5.16 -2.36 -0.26
N ILE A 297 5.49 -2.44 1.03
CA ILE A 297 5.04 -3.49 1.95
C ILE A 297 4.19 -2.82 3.03
N ILE A 298 2.99 -3.39 3.29
CA ILE A 298 1.97 -2.83 4.18
C ILE A 298 1.55 -3.88 5.20
N PRO A 299 2.39 -4.23 6.20
CA PRO A 299 2.06 -5.29 7.15
C PRO A 299 0.81 -4.95 7.96
N GLN A 300 -0.08 -5.93 8.15
CA GLN A 300 -1.34 -5.82 8.89
C GLN A 300 -1.07 -5.87 10.40
N LEU A 301 -0.77 -4.73 11.00
CA LEU A 301 -0.41 -4.62 12.42
C LEU A 301 -1.66 -4.45 13.32
N TYR A 302 -2.58 -5.41 13.24
CA TYR A 302 -3.89 -5.36 13.90
C TYR A 302 -3.84 -5.81 15.38
N SER A 303 -2.86 -5.34 16.12
CA SER A 303 -2.69 -5.62 17.55
C SER A 303 -2.49 -4.33 18.34
N PRO A 304 -2.82 -4.31 19.65
CA PRO A 304 -2.67 -3.11 20.46
C PRO A 304 -1.20 -2.79 20.75
N MET A 305 -0.93 -1.60 21.25
CA MET A 305 0.34 -1.24 21.88
C MET A 305 0.57 -2.10 23.12
N GLY A 306 1.83 -2.42 23.43
CA GLY A 306 2.15 -3.18 24.65
C GLY A 306 3.57 -3.70 24.71
N SER A 307 3.87 -4.54 25.71
CA SER A 307 5.20 -5.09 25.99
C SER A 307 5.47 -6.46 25.36
N GLY A 308 4.44 -7.12 24.84
CA GLY A 308 4.59 -8.45 24.23
C GLY A 308 5.09 -8.42 22.80
N LYS A 309 5.74 -9.50 22.35
CA LYS A 309 6.26 -9.64 20.98
C LYS A 309 5.18 -9.58 19.89
N THR A 310 3.92 -9.82 20.25
CA THR A 310 2.78 -9.77 19.34
C THR A 310 2.16 -8.38 19.24
N ASN A 311 2.55 -7.44 20.09
CA ASN A 311 2.03 -6.09 20.10
C ASN A 311 2.50 -5.23 18.92
N PHE A 312 1.73 -4.21 18.61
CA PHE A 312 1.93 -3.29 17.49
C PHE A 312 3.36 -2.75 17.40
N ASN A 313 3.87 -2.17 18.49
CA ASN A 313 5.18 -1.52 18.54
C ASN A 313 6.33 -2.51 18.28
N HIS A 314 6.28 -3.74 18.81
CA HIS A 314 7.29 -4.76 18.56
C HIS A 314 7.28 -5.22 17.10
N ARG A 315 6.10 -5.47 16.54
CA ARG A 315 5.95 -5.86 15.12
C ARG A 315 6.41 -4.75 14.19
N LEU A 316 5.99 -3.50 14.44
CA LEU A 316 6.41 -2.37 13.62
C LEU A 316 7.93 -2.17 13.65
N HIS A 317 8.54 -2.27 14.83
CA HIS A 317 9.99 -2.18 14.96
C HIS A 317 10.69 -3.27 14.15
N TRP A 318 10.19 -4.50 14.19
CA TRP A 318 10.70 -5.60 13.37
C TRP A 318 10.58 -5.31 11.86
N TRP A 319 9.40 -4.91 11.40
CA TRP A 319 9.20 -4.59 9.98
C TRP A 319 10.08 -3.42 9.51
N ALA A 320 10.30 -2.42 10.33
CA ALA A 320 11.18 -1.30 10.03
C ALA A 320 12.64 -1.72 9.81
N GLN A 321 13.10 -2.78 10.50
CA GLN A 321 14.43 -3.36 10.33
C GLN A 321 14.55 -4.23 9.07
N PHE A 322 13.51 -4.98 8.73
CA PHE A 322 13.54 -6.03 7.71
C PHE A 322 12.80 -5.67 6.41
N THR A 323 12.36 -4.44 6.24
CA THR A 323 11.91 -3.90 4.95
C THR A 323 13.08 -3.21 4.27
N TYR A 324 13.54 -3.77 3.13
CA TYR A 324 14.80 -3.35 2.49
C TYR A 324 14.57 -2.31 1.38
N ASN A 325 14.21 -2.77 0.16
CA ASN A 325 14.12 -1.97 -1.06
C ASN A 325 12.69 -1.49 -1.37
N ASN A 326 11.86 -1.35 -0.34
CA ASN A 326 10.46 -0.97 -0.46
C ASN A 326 10.13 0.19 0.47
N ALA A 327 9.06 0.91 0.17
CA ALA A 327 8.38 1.75 1.15
C ALA A 327 7.70 0.87 2.21
N LEU A 328 7.75 1.30 3.47
CA LEU A 328 7.00 0.67 4.56
C LEU A 328 5.81 1.55 4.93
N PHE A 329 4.59 1.04 4.74
CA PHE A 329 3.37 1.65 5.24
C PHE A 329 2.78 0.77 6.33
N VAL A 330 2.13 1.38 7.31
CA VAL A 330 1.56 0.65 8.45
C VAL A 330 0.09 0.34 8.18
N GLY A 331 -0.28 -0.95 8.22
CA GLY A 331 -1.68 -1.39 8.20
C GLY A 331 -2.29 -1.32 9.59
N TYR A 332 -3.31 -0.48 9.77
CA TYR A 332 -4.04 -0.29 11.04
C TYR A 332 -5.37 -1.01 11.00
N GLY A 333 -5.66 -1.84 12.01
CA GLY A 333 -6.93 -2.55 12.15
C GLY A 333 -7.98 -1.71 12.86
N ILE A 334 -8.47 -0.64 12.23
CA ILE A 334 -9.45 0.27 12.85
C ILE A 334 -10.82 -0.39 13.12
N TYR A 335 -11.13 -1.51 12.45
CA TYR A 335 -12.33 -2.30 12.70
C TYR A 335 -12.41 -2.89 14.11
N ARG A 336 -11.28 -2.97 14.82
CA ARG A 336 -11.22 -3.48 16.20
C ARG A 336 -11.71 -2.47 17.23
N PHE A 337 -11.72 -1.18 16.88
CA PHE A 337 -12.11 -0.10 17.76
C PHE A 337 -13.65 -0.03 17.87
N ASP A 338 -14.18 -0.65 18.92
CA ASP A 338 -15.60 -0.73 19.23
C ASP A 338 -15.78 -0.65 20.76
N PRO A 339 -16.70 0.19 21.29
CA PRO A 339 -16.99 0.25 22.72
C PRO A 339 -17.37 -1.10 23.33
N ALA A 340 -17.90 -2.03 22.50
CA ALA A 340 -18.24 -3.39 22.89
C ALA A 340 -17.08 -4.39 22.77
N SER A 341 -15.87 -3.94 22.41
CA SER A 341 -14.71 -4.82 22.30
C SER A 341 -14.40 -5.52 23.63
N THR A 342 -14.08 -6.81 23.58
CA THR A 342 -13.61 -7.57 24.75
C THR A 342 -12.20 -7.18 25.18
N GLU A 343 -11.44 -6.51 24.32
CA GLU A 343 -10.09 -6.01 24.61
C GLU A 343 -10.14 -4.52 24.93
N ALA A 344 -9.77 -4.16 26.17
CA ALA A 344 -9.88 -2.78 26.69
C ALA A 344 -9.18 -1.74 25.83
N SER A 345 -8.06 -2.10 25.20
CA SER A 345 -7.29 -1.21 24.29
C SER A 345 -8.10 -0.73 23.08
N TYR A 346 -9.18 -1.39 22.72
CA TYR A 346 -10.00 -1.07 21.56
C TYR A 346 -11.36 -0.45 21.92
N GLN A 347 -11.67 -0.31 23.22
CA GLN A 347 -12.93 0.30 23.66
C GLN A 347 -12.97 1.82 23.45
N THR A 348 -11.79 2.46 23.25
CA THR A 348 -11.63 3.88 22.92
C THR A 348 -10.61 4.05 21.80
N SER A 349 -10.52 5.24 21.22
CA SER A 349 -9.51 5.55 20.20
C SER A 349 -8.10 5.88 20.74
N GLU A 350 -7.88 5.81 22.05
CA GLU A 350 -6.59 6.18 22.65
C GLU A 350 -5.42 5.32 22.17
N ASP A 351 -5.63 4.02 22.01
CA ASP A 351 -4.56 3.13 21.55
C ASP A 351 -4.19 3.42 20.10
N LEU A 352 -5.17 3.80 19.24
CA LEU A 352 -4.91 4.24 17.88
C LEU A 352 -4.01 5.49 17.86
N ALA A 353 -4.28 6.47 18.71
CA ALA A 353 -3.44 7.65 18.86
C ALA A 353 -1.99 7.28 19.28
N LYS A 354 -1.84 6.35 20.23
CA LYS A 354 -0.51 5.84 20.66
C LYS A 354 0.20 5.10 19.52
N GLN A 355 -0.51 4.31 18.71
CA GLN A 355 0.03 3.62 17.55
C GLN A 355 0.58 4.61 16.50
N PHE A 356 -0.19 5.66 16.16
CA PHE A 356 0.27 6.72 15.26
C PHE A 356 1.46 7.49 15.81
N ALA A 357 1.42 7.87 17.10
CA ALA A 357 2.53 8.55 17.76
C ALA A 357 3.81 7.71 17.71
N PHE A 358 3.73 6.41 17.99
CA PHE A 358 4.86 5.50 17.89
C PHE A 358 5.37 5.36 16.45
N ALA A 359 4.48 5.15 15.49
CA ALA A 359 4.87 5.02 14.08
C ALA A 359 5.56 6.29 13.55
N SER A 360 5.19 7.48 14.00
CA SER A 360 5.81 8.75 13.61
C SER A 360 7.28 8.87 14.01
N THR A 361 7.73 8.13 15.04
CA THR A 361 9.14 8.09 15.46
C THR A 361 10.02 7.24 14.53
N MET A 362 9.42 6.44 13.64
CA MET A 362 10.12 5.50 12.77
C MET A 362 10.41 6.14 11.41
N ARG A 363 11.67 6.50 11.11
CA ARG A 363 12.08 7.10 9.82
C ARG A 363 11.70 6.26 8.60
N LYS A 364 11.67 4.92 8.75
CA LYS A 364 11.34 3.99 7.66
C LYS A 364 9.86 4.02 7.28
N VAL A 365 8.98 4.42 8.21
CA VAL A 365 7.54 4.49 7.96
C VAL A 365 7.22 5.72 7.12
N GLN A 366 6.61 5.50 5.96
CA GLN A 366 6.26 6.53 4.99
C GLN A 366 4.75 6.68 4.78
N GLY A 367 3.94 6.07 5.66
CA GLY A 367 2.49 6.19 5.58
C GLY A 367 1.74 5.09 6.33
N SER A 368 0.46 5.09 6.14
CA SER A 368 -0.53 4.29 6.85
C SER A 368 -1.66 3.86 5.92
N VAL A 369 -2.24 2.68 6.17
CA VAL A 369 -3.44 2.21 5.48
C VAL A 369 -4.41 1.66 6.52
N LEU A 370 -5.67 2.10 6.49
CA LEU A 370 -6.69 1.83 7.49
C LEU A 370 -7.65 0.72 7.03
N TYR A 371 -7.81 -0.32 7.78
CA TYR A 371 -8.78 -1.38 7.53
C TYR A 371 -9.96 -1.24 8.50
N SER A 372 -11.15 -0.76 8.08
CA SER A 372 -11.58 -0.59 6.70
C SER A 372 -12.43 0.69 6.51
N ALA A 373 -12.86 0.92 5.27
CA ALA A 373 -13.68 2.06 4.86
C ALA A 373 -14.97 2.18 5.69
N LEU A 374 -15.67 1.06 5.93
CA LEU A 374 -16.88 1.04 6.73
C LEU A 374 -16.65 1.58 8.15
N ASN A 375 -15.53 1.20 8.76
CA ASN A 375 -15.25 1.59 10.15
C ASN A 375 -14.92 3.08 10.29
N MET A 376 -14.38 3.72 9.23
CA MET A 376 -14.27 5.18 9.19
C MET A 376 -15.65 5.85 9.16
N LEU A 377 -16.58 5.29 8.38
CA LEU A 377 -17.94 5.82 8.28
C LEU A 377 -18.72 5.62 9.59
N GLU A 378 -18.63 4.44 10.21
CA GLU A 378 -19.30 4.11 11.49
C GLU A 378 -18.74 4.90 12.68
N ASN A 379 -17.44 5.15 12.70
CA ASN A 379 -16.73 5.99 13.69
C ASN A 379 -17.08 5.67 15.16
N LYS A 380 -17.21 4.40 15.53
CA LYS A 380 -17.79 3.94 16.81
C LYS A 380 -17.09 4.43 18.07
N THR A 381 -15.77 4.66 18.02
CA THR A 381 -14.97 5.14 19.16
C THR A 381 -14.35 6.51 18.88
N ASP A 382 -14.92 7.26 17.96
CA ASP A 382 -14.42 8.56 17.49
C ASP A 382 -12.97 8.50 16.97
N ILE A 383 -12.65 7.43 16.22
CA ILE A 383 -11.35 7.30 15.53
C ILE A 383 -11.09 8.48 14.59
N MET A 384 -12.16 9.10 14.05
CA MET A 384 -12.04 10.25 13.15
C MET A 384 -11.46 11.49 13.84
N ALA A 385 -11.62 11.64 15.15
CA ALA A 385 -10.95 12.73 15.90
C ALA A 385 -9.43 12.53 15.87
N VAL A 386 -8.95 11.29 16.09
CA VAL A 386 -7.53 10.95 15.97
C VAL A 386 -7.02 11.21 14.56
N LEU A 387 -7.75 10.79 13.52
CA LEU A 387 -7.33 10.98 12.14
C LEU A 387 -7.27 12.46 11.74
N ARG A 388 -8.23 13.29 12.14
CA ARG A 388 -8.21 14.73 11.89
C ARG A 388 -7.00 15.42 12.51
N GLU A 389 -6.55 14.96 13.68
CA GLU A 389 -5.35 15.52 14.32
C GLU A 389 -4.08 15.04 13.61
N VAL A 390 -3.97 13.75 13.29
CA VAL A 390 -2.80 13.16 12.61
C VAL A 390 -2.69 13.64 11.15
N TYR A 391 -3.79 13.77 10.44
CA TYR A 391 -3.85 14.16 9.03
C TYR A 391 -4.33 15.60 8.83
N LYS A 392 -3.92 16.50 9.70
CA LYS A 392 -4.38 17.90 9.75
C LYS A 392 -4.30 18.67 8.43
N ASN A 393 -3.27 18.43 7.63
CA ASN A 393 -3.09 19.04 6.31
C ASN A 393 -3.00 17.95 5.25
N PRO A 394 -3.33 18.21 3.98
CA PRO A 394 -3.05 17.28 2.88
C PRO A 394 -1.57 16.85 2.84
N ALA A 395 -1.27 15.71 2.26
CA ALA A 395 0.08 15.21 2.06
C ALA A 395 0.29 14.75 0.62
N VAL A 396 1.49 15.00 0.10
CA VAL A 396 1.96 14.43 -1.16
C VAL A 396 2.38 12.98 -0.93
N LEU A 397 2.10 12.11 -1.90
CA LEU A 397 2.53 10.72 -1.86
C LEU A 397 4.06 10.61 -1.87
N PRO A 398 4.64 9.61 -1.16
CA PRO A 398 6.08 9.40 -1.14
C PRO A 398 6.61 8.95 -2.51
N TYR A 399 7.87 9.27 -2.78
CA TYR A 399 8.58 8.73 -3.94
C TYR A 399 8.73 7.21 -3.79
N LEU A 400 8.31 6.46 -4.80
CA LEU A 400 8.33 4.99 -4.82
C LEU A 400 9.31 4.42 -5.87
N GLY A 401 10.08 5.26 -6.53
CA GLY A 401 11.10 4.83 -7.50
C GLY A 401 12.31 4.16 -6.84
N LYS A 402 12.94 3.23 -7.56
CA LYS A 402 14.11 2.46 -7.10
C LYS A 402 15.46 3.14 -7.43
N ALA A 403 15.46 4.11 -8.34
CA ALA A 403 16.63 4.86 -8.77
C ALA A 403 16.56 6.32 -8.30
N LYS A 404 17.61 7.10 -8.57
CA LYS A 404 17.54 8.54 -8.33
C LYS A 404 16.38 9.14 -9.12
N ALA A 405 15.53 9.91 -8.45
CA ALA A 405 14.37 10.53 -9.05
C ALA A 405 14.74 11.43 -10.24
N VAL A 406 14.01 11.26 -11.34
CA VAL A 406 14.02 12.24 -12.44
C VAL A 406 12.88 13.21 -12.16
N LEU A 407 13.23 14.42 -11.73
CA LEU A 407 12.24 15.40 -11.33
C LEU A 407 11.47 15.92 -12.56
N PRO A 408 10.13 16.07 -12.48
CA PRO A 408 9.38 16.75 -13.53
C PRO A 408 9.75 18.23 -13.60
N ALA A 409 9.41 18.89 -14.70
CA ALA A 409 9.59 20.35 -14.82
C ALA A 409 8.71 21.07 -13.79
N SER A 410 9.25 22.11 -13.17
CA SER A 410 8.50 22.95 -12.23
C SER A 410 7.34 23.68 -12.91
N PRO A 411 6.20 23.87 -12.27
CA PRO A 411 5.12 24.70 -12.79
C PRO A 411 5.56 26.16 -13.01
N THR A 412 5.00 26.77 -14.04
CA THR A 412 5.31 28.15 -14.46
C THR A 412 4.04 28.95 -14.72
N GLY A 413 4.17 30.26 -14.92
CA GLY A 413 3.06 31.11 -15.32
C GLY A 413 1.96 31.23 -14.24
N LEU A 414 2.35 31.24 -12.94
CA LEU A 414 1.40 31.38 -11.85
C LEU A 414 0.66 32.73 -11.93
N GLN A 415 -0.66 32.66 -11.85
CA GLN A 415 -1.54 33.84 -11.86
C GLN A 415 -2.66 33.65 -10.85
N ILE A 416 -3.06 34.72 -10.17
CA ILE A 416 -4.20 34.76 -9.25
C ILE A 416 -5.27 35.68 -9.80
N SER A 417 -6.51 35.17 -9.91
CA SER A 417 -7.71 35.95 -10.27
C SER A 417 -8.80 35.70 -9.22
N GLY A 418 -9.15 36.75 -8.46
CA GLY A 418 -9.95 36.54 -7.27
C GLY A 418 -9.23 35.66 -6.27
N SER A 419 -9.85 34.55 -5.87
CA SER A 419 -9.22 33.51 -5.03
C SER A 419 -8.66 32.33 -5.82
N GLU A 420 -8.76 32.32 -7.15
CA GLU A 420 -8.31 31.21 -7.99
C GLU A 420 -6.86 31.39 -8.44
N LEU A 421 -5.97 30.45 -8.04
CA LEU A 421 -4.61 30.31 -8.53
C LEU A 421 -4.62 29.39 -9.75
N LYS A 422 -3.97 29.82 -10.85
CA LYS A 422 -3.76 29.03 -12.07
C LYS A 422 -2.26 28.95 -12.40
N TRP A 423 -1.88 27.89 -13.10
CA TRP A 423 -0.50 27.67 -13.55
C TRP A 423 -0.45 26.86 -14.86
N THR A 424 0.75 26.70 -15.39
CA THR A 424 1.07 25.78 -16.49
C THR A 424 2.07 24.74 -15.95
N GLY A 425 1.89 23.47 -16.32
CA GLY A 425 2.75 22.37 -15.85
C GLY A 425 2.75 21.16 -16.79
N PRO A 426 3.60 20.15 -16.53
CA PRO A 426 3.70 18.94 -17.36
C PRO A 426 2.40 18.10 -17.34
N ALA A 427 2.04 17.54 -18.50
CA ALA A 427 0.81 16.77 -18.69
C ALA A 427 0.76 15.46 -17.86
N ASN A 428 1.94 14.81 -17.65
CA ASN A 428 2.05 13.55 -16.90
C ASN A 428 2.34 13.76 -15.42
N ALA A 429 1.79 14.83 -14.83
CA ALA A 429 1.93 15.14 -13.43
C ALA A 429 0.56 15.42 -12.80
N TYR A 430 0.52 15.33 -11.50
CA TYR A 430 -0.43 16.03 -10.65
C TYR A 430 0.31 17.14 -9.90
N PHE A 431 -0.40 17.99 -9.17
CA PHE A 431 0.19 19.20 -8.61
C PHE A 431 -0.07 19.31 -7.12
N ALA A 432 0.94 19.76 -6.38
CA ALA A 432 0.79 20.12 -4.99
C ALA A 432 0.90 21.64 -4.84
N VAL A 433 -0.10 22.25 -4.21
CA VAL A 433 -0.17 23.67 -3.91
C VAL A 433 0.23 23.89 -2.47
N TYR A 434 1.19 24.76 -2.26
CA TYR A 434 1.75 25.05 -0.94
C TYR A 434 1.54 26.50 -0.56
N ARG A 435 1.26 26.72 0.73
CA ARG A 435 1.43 28.02 1.35
C ARG A 435 2.84 28.10 1.94
N SER A 436 3.60 29.09 1.52
CA SER A 436 4.93 29.38 2.04
C SER A 436 4.84 29.97 3.46
N ASN A 437 5.70 29.49 4.34
CA ASN A 437 5.91 30.04 5.69
C ASN A 437 7.21 30.84 5.77
N GLY A 438 7.85 31.10 4.61
CA GLY A 438 9.12 31.81 4.45
C GLY A 438 10.31 30.88 4.21
N ALA A 439 11.42 31.46 3.80
CA ALA A 439 12.66 30.75 3.52
C ALA A 439 13.14 29.95 4.74
N GLY A 440 13.62 28.72 4.53
CA GLY A 440 14.08 27.81 5.57
C GLY A 440 12.99 27.27 6.50
N LYS A 441 11.72 27.64 6.28
CA LYS A 441 10.58 27.10 7.04
C LYS A 441 9.79 26.10 6.23
N THR A 442 9.29 25.06 6.89
CA THR A 442 8.44 24.06 6.24
C THR A 442 7.13 24.68 5.76
N ALA A 443 6.86 24.56 4.47
CA ALA A 443 5.61 25.01 3.85
C ALA A 443 4.43 24.11 4.27
N THR A 444 3.22 24.61 4.07
CA THR A 444 1.99 23.85 4.34
C THR A 444 1.35 23.43 3.03
N VAL A 445 1.08 22.14 2.84
CA VAL A 445 0.29 21.64 1.70
C VAL A 445 -1.14 22.15 1.87
N ILE A 446 -1.66 22.80 0.83
CA ILE A 446 -3.04 23.31 0.80
C ILE A 446 -3.94 22.38 0.01
N ALA A 447 -3.43 21.85 -1.10
CA ALA A 447 -4.15 20.92 -1.94
C ALA A 447 -3.20 20.03 -2.75
N VAL A 448 -3.68 18.85 -3.10
CA VAL A 448 -3.11 18.00 -4.15
C VAL A 448 -4.20 17.85 -5.22
N THR A 449 -3.90 18.16 -6.47
CA THR A 449 -4.90 18.23 -7.55
C THR A 449 -4.35 17.73 -8.88
N ARG A 450 -5.22 17.18 -9.72
CA ARG A 450 -4.89 16.84 -11.13
C ARG A 450 -5.17 18.01 -12.10
N GLU A 451 -5.81 19.07 -11.63
CA GLU A 451 -6.10 20.27 -12.40
C GLU A 451 -4.98 21.32 -12.26
N MET A 452 -4.81 22.19 -13.24
CA MET A 452 -3.85 23.30 -13.20
C MET A 452 -4.48 24.57 -12.62
N LYS A 453 -5.34 24.41 -11.63
CA LYS A 453 -5.98 25.51 -10.88
C LYS A 453 -6.34 25.05 -9.48
N GLN A 454 -6.43 26.01 -8.54
CA GLN A 454 -6.83 25.78 -7.16
C GLN A 454 -7.41 27.04 -6.54
N THR A 455 -8.54 26.91 -5.85
CA THR A 455 -9.07 27.99 -5.02
C THR A 455 -8.23 28.10 -3.73
N LEU A 456 -7.71 29.27 -3.47
CA LEU A 456 -6.90 29.56 -2.30
C LEU A 456 -7.81 29.84 -1.10
N PRO A 457 -7.56 29.22 0.08
CA PRO A 457 -8.43 29.33 1.23
C PRO A 457 -8.29 30.68 1.98
N GLN A 458 -7.16 31.36 1.82
CA GLN A 458 -6.85 32.60 2.54
C GLN A 458 -5.72 33.38 1.87
N LYS A 459 -5.52 34.62 2.27
CA LYS A 459 -4.38 35.45 1.85
C LYS A 459 -3.05 34.85 2.33
N GLY A 460 -1.99 35.06 1.56
CA GLY A 460 -0.66 34.52 1.84
C GLY A 460 0.20 34.38 0.60
N THR A 461 1.38 33.81 0.76
CA THR A 461 2.31 33.50 -0.32
C THR A 461 2.22 32.03 -0.69
N TYR A 462 2.15 31.71 -1.98
CA TYR A 462 1.92 30.36 -2.49
C TYR A 462 2.93 30.00 -3.57
N PHE A 463 3.18 28.71 -3.69
CA PHE A 463 3.91 28.12 -4.80
C PHE A 463 3.31 26.76 -5.15
N VAL A 464 3.68 26.21 -6.30
CA VAL A 464 3.18 24.93 -6.80
C VAL A 464 4.36 24.05 -7.20
N THR A 465 4.25 22.75 -6.95
CA THR A 465 5.14 21.73 -7.49
C THR A 465 4.37 20.83 -8.44
N ALA A 466 5.08 20.20 -9.38
CA ALA A 466 4.57 19.10 -10.18
C ALA A 466 5.07 17.77 -9.58
N VAL A 467 4.20 16.78 -9.50
CA VAL A 467 4.52 15.44 -8.98
C VAL A 467 4.28 14.42 -10.09
N SER A 468 5.30 13.66 -10.42
CA SER A 468 5.27 12.63 -11.46
C SER A 468 4.22 11.55 -11.14
N LYS A 469 3.34 11.23 -12.09
CA LYS A 469 2.40 10.11 -11.95
C LYS A 469 3.08 8.75 -11.93
N LYS A 470 4.33 8.66 -12.43
CA LYS A 470 5.06 7.40 -12.54
C LYS A 470 5.56 6.89 -11.18
N ASP A 471 6.10 7.78 -10.34
CA ASP A 471 6.89 7.38 -9.18
C ASP A 471 6.80 8.37 -8.00
N ASN A 472 5.92 9.37 -8.10
CA ASN A 472 5.75 10.47 -7.15
C ASN A 472 7.02 11.34 -6.95
N ALA A 473 7.93 11.36 -7.93
CA ALA A 473 9.02 12.33 -7.94
C ALA A 473 8.44 13.75 -8.02
N GLU A 474 8.88 14.64 -7.15
CA GLU A 474 8.35 16.00 -7.05
C GLU A 474 9.36 17.01 -7.56
N SER A 475 8.90 17.95 -8.39
CA SER A 475 9.72 19.01 -8.96
C SER A 475 10.27 19.97 -7.89
N GLU A 476 11.23 20.79 -8.28
CA GLU A 476 11.53 22.02 -7.54
C GLU A 476 10.26 22.90 -7.48
N PRO A 477 10.11 23.73 -6.44
CA PRO A 477 9.04 24.71 -6.35
C PRO A 477 9.01 25.67 -7.55
N SER A 478 7.81 26.09 -7.96
CA SER A 478 7.63 27.26 -8.84
C SER A 478 8.12 28.54 -8.16
N GLN A 479 8.12 29.64 -8.90
CA GLN A 479 8.20 30.95 -8.25
C GLN A 479 7.04 31.16 -7.31
N GLU A 480 7.28 31.89 -6.20
CA GLU A 480 6.25 32.28 -5.24
C GLU A 480 5.34 33.38 -5.80
N ILE A 481 4.05 33.33 -5.48
CA ILE A 481 3.07 34.36 -5.80
C ILE A 481 2.26 34.75 -4.55
N SER A 482 2.01 36.06 -4.38
CA SER A 482 1.26 36.55 -3.21
C SER A 482 -0.21 36.79 -3.54
N TYR A 483 -1.09 36.18 -2.76
CA TYR A 483 -2.52 36.46 -2.70
C TYR A 483 -2.75 37.51 -1.60
N LYS A 484 -3.10 38.74 -2.01
CA LYS A 484 -3.26 39.91 -1.13
C LYS A 484 -4.70 40.12 -0.67
#